data_ef5f8ebc1b798d59aeebe9f716387756
#
_entry.id   ef5f8ebc1b798d59aeebe9f716387756
#
_cell.length_a   1.000
_cell.length_b   1.000
_cell.length_c   1.000
_cell.angle_alpha   90.00
_cell.angle_beta   90.00
_cell.angle_gamma   90.00
#
_symmetry.space_group_name_H-M   'P 1'
#
loop_
_entity.id
_entity.type
_entity.pdbx_description
1 polymer ?
#
loop_
_entity_poly.entity_id
_entity_poly.type
_entity_poly.pdbx_seq_one_letter_code
_entity_poly.pdbx_strand_id
1 'polypeptide(L)' 'MDGNIFNSQGVRVAIVSGSSIFSPTGEKLYNLRGTNICRLSGELVGHLANVGTSERHLDRATDKLFPAS' A
#
# COMPACT_ATOMS: atom_id res chain seq x y z
N MET A 1 7.66 -10.44 1.26
CA MET A 1 8.40 -9.42 2.04
C MET A 1 7.41 -8.57 2.80
N ASP A 2 7.65 -8.38 4.08
CA ASP A 2 6.73 -7.63 4.93
C ASP A 2 7.19 -6.19 5.09
N GLY A 3 6.24 -5.29 5.27
CA GLY A 3 6.57 -3.89 5.44
C GLY A 3 5.35 -3.07 5.79
N ASN A 4 5.55 -1.76 5.88
CA ASN A 4 4.49 -0.82 6.22
C ASN A 4 4.31 0.18 5.09
N ILE A 5 3.07 0.65 4.91
CA ILE A 5 2.76 1.69 3.95
C ILE A 5 2.31 2.93 4.72
N PHE A 6 2.93 4.06 4.41
CA PHE A 6 2.63 5.36 5.00
C PHE A 6 2.05 6.27 3.93
N ASN A 7 1.08 7.09 4.31
CA ASN A 7 0.52 8.06 3.37
C ASN A 7 1.48 9.25 3.22
N SER A 8 1.09 10.23 2.40
CA SER A 8 1.95 11.40 2.15
C SER A 8 2.17 12.26 3.40
N GLN A 9 1.38 12.05 4.44
CA GLN A 9 1.51 12.76 5.72
C GLN A 9 2.32 11.97 6.75
N GLY A 10 2.83 10.78 6.37
CA GLY A 10 3.63 9.97 7.26
C GLY A 10 2.84 9.07 8.20
N VAL A 11 1.54 8.93 8.00
CA VAL A 11 0.70 8.06 8.83
C VAL A 11 0.67 6.66 8.24
N ARG A 12 0.89 5.63 9.08
CA ARG A 12 0.80 4.25 8.61
C ARG A 12 -0.66 3.91 8.30
N VAL A 13 -0.92 3.55 7.05
CA VAL A 13 -2.28 3.27 6.59
C VAL A 13 -2.47 1.83 6.13
N ALA A 14 -1.39 1.08 5.96
CA ALA A 14 -1.49 -0.31 5.51
C ALA A 14 -0.24 -1.10 5.85
N ILE A 15 -0.34 -2.42 5.72
CA ILE A 15 0.74 -3.37 5.98
C ILE A 15 0.88 -4.26 4.75
N VAL A 16 2.13 -4.49 4.33
CA VAL A 16 2.43 -5.40 3.23
C VAL A 16 2.87 -6.73 3.82
N SER A 17 2.29 -7.81 3.33
CA SER A 17 2.71 -9.16 3.69
C SER A 17 2.76 -9.98 2.42
N GLY A 18 3.96 -10.41 2.00
CA GLY A 18 4.15 -11.07 0.72
C GLY A 18 3.80 -10.13 -0.42
N SER A 19 2.85 -10.53 -1.25
CA SER A 19 2.35 -9.71 -2.35
C SER A 19 0.97 -9.13 -2.06
N SER A 20 0.56 -9.10 -0.79
CA SER A 20 -0.76 -8.61 -0.39
C SER A 20 -0.62 -7.38 0.49
N ILE A 21 -1.62 -6.51 0.42
CA ILE A 21 -1.69 -5.29 1.22
C ILE A 21 -2.91 -5.39 2.13
N PHE A 22 -2.68 -5.22 3.43
CA PHE A 22 -3.72 -5.33 4.45
C PHE A 22 -3.91 -4.00 5.17
N SER A 23 -5.13 -3.76 5.66
CA SER A 23 -5.37 -2.65 6.57
C SER A 23 -4.69 -2.91 7.91
N PRO A 24 -4.52 -1.89 8.76
CA PRO A 24 -3.97 -2.10 10.10
C PRO A 24 -4.81 -3.06 10.95
N THR A 25 -6.07 -3.28 10.61
CA THR A 25 -6.95 -4.21 11.32
C THR A 25 -6.92 -5.63 10.74
N GLY A 26 -6.13 -5.86 9.68
CA GLY A 26 -5.94 -7.20 9.12
C GLY A 26 -6.79 -7.54 7.90
N GLU A 27 -7.53 -6.58 7.38
CA GLU A 27 -8.36 -6.77 6.19
C GLU A 27 -7.53 -6.66 4.92
N LYS A 28 -7.64 -7.63 4.02
CA LYS A 28 -6.93 -7.56 2.74
C LYS A 28 -7.56 -6.50 1.85
N LEU A 29 -6.75 -5.53 1.42
CA LEU A 29 -7.23 -4.40 0.62
C LEU A 29 -6.85 -4.51 -0.84
N TYR A 30 -5.59 -4.84 -1.13
CA TYR A 30 -5.04 -4.82 -2.48
C TYR A 30 -3.97 -5.89 -2.63
N ASN A 31 -3.55 -6.11 -3.87
CA ASN A 31 -2.36 -6.88 -4.19
C ASN A 31 -1.24 -5.93 -4.58
N LEU A 32 0.00 -6.32 -4.30
CA LEU A 32 1.18 -5.55 -4.64
C LEU A 32 2.02 -6.32 -5.62
N ARG A 33 2.35 -5.71 -6.77
CA ARG A 33 3.24 -6.29 -7.77
C ARG A 33 4.41 -5.33 -7.99
N GLY A 34 5.55 -5.63 -7.34
CA GLY A 34 6.66 -4.70 -7.34
C GLY A 34 6.25 -3.42 -6.61
N THR A 35 6.10 -2.32 -7.33
CA THR A 35 5.59 -1.06 -6.77
C THR A 35 4.15 -0.77 -7.19
N ASN A 36 3.52 -1.65 -7.98
CA ASN A 36 2.18 -1.43 -8.49
C ASN A 36 1.14 -1.94 -7.51
N ILE A 37 0.14 -1.11 -7.21
CA ILE A 37 -0.98 -1.47 -6.36
C ILE A 37 -2.13 -1.88 -7.26
N CYS A 38 -2.61 -3.11 -7.08
CA CYS A 38 -3.70 -3.66 -7.88
C CYS A 38 -4.88 -4.03 -6.99
N ARG A 39 -6.09 -3.86 -7.52
CA ARG A 39 -7.28 -4.37 -6.85
C ARG A 39 -7.21 -5.88 -6.74
N LEU A 40 -8.01 -6.45 -5.87
CA LEU A 40 -8.07 -7.91 -5.73
C LEU A 40 -8.47 -8.59 -7.04
N SER A 41 -9.18 -7.87 -7.92
CA SER A 41 -9.54 -8.34 -9.26
C SER A 41 -8.37 -8.30 -10.25
N GLY A 42 -7.24 -7.65 -9.90
CA GLY A 42 -6.09 -7.54 -10.76
C GLY A 42 -5.94 -6.20 -11.46
N GLU A 43 -6.89 -5.29 -11.31
CA GLU A 43 -6.85 -3.98 -11.96
C GLU A 43 -5.84 -3.06 -11.29
N LEU A 44 -4.96 -2.46 -12.08
CA LEU A 44 -3.97 -1.50 -11.57
C LEU A 44 -4.68 -0.22 -11.14
N VAL A 45 -4.46 0.22 -9.90
CA VAL A 45 -5.10 1.42 -9.36
C VAL A 45 -4.10 2.46 -8.86
N GLY A 46 -2.84 2.10 -8.68
CA GLY A 46 -1.84 3.04 -8.22
C GLY A 46 -0.49 2.40 -8.10
N HIS A 47 0.47 3.13 -7.51
CA HIS A 47 1.80 2.59 -7.27
C HIS A 47 2.44 3.30 -6.08
N LEU A 48 3.48 2.67 -5.53
CA LEU A 48 4.24 3.19 -4.40
C LEU A 48 5.45 3.94 -4.91
N ALA A 49 5.83 4.99 -4.17
CA ALA A 49 6.96 5.83 -4.56
C ALA A 49 8.31 5.17 -4.30
N ASN A 50 8.42 4.37 -3.25
CA ASN A 50 9.67 3.76 -2.83
C ASN A 50 9.75 2.29 -3.13
N VAL A 51 10.94 1.83 -3.51
CA VAL A 51 11.25 0.42 -3.73
C VAL A 51 12.42 -0.01 -2.84
N GLY A 52 12.44 -1.28 -2.48
CA GLY A 52 13.59 -1.88 -1.83
C GLY A 52 13.71 -1.63 -0.34
N THR A 53 12.71 -1.02 0.31
CA THR A 53 12.69 -0.82 1.75
C THR A 53 11.45 -1.45 2.36
N SER A 54 11.49 -1.69 3.69
CA SER A 54 10.34 -2.20 4.41
C SER A 54 9.31 -1.12 4.71
N GLU A 55 9.67 0.15 4.51
CA GLU A 55 8.76 1.27 4.67
C GLU A 55 8.51 1.91 3.33
N ARG A 56 7.24 2.01 2.95
CA ARG A 56 6.85 2.53 1.65
C ARG A 56 5.92 3.71 1.86
N HIS A 57 6.11 4.74 1.05
CA HIS A 57 5.36 5.98 1.17
C HIS A 57 4.49 6.20 -0.07
N LEU A 58 3.27 6.66 0.15
CA LEU A 58 2.35 7.00 -0.93
C LEU A 58 2.57 8.43 -1.36
N ASP A 59 2.35 8.71 -2.65
CA ASP A 59 2.25 10.09 -3.10
C ASP A 59 0.81 10.57 -2.88
N ARG A 60 0.56 11.87 -3.13
CA ARG A 60 -0.75 12.45 -2.91
C ARG A 60 -1.84 11.82 -3.77
N ALA A 61 -1.49 11.42 -4.98
CA ALA A 61 -2.46 10.83 -5.89
C ALA A 61 -2.94 9.47 -5.40
N THR A 62 -2.08 8.76 -4.67
CA THR A 62 -2.36 7.41 -4.19
C THR A 62 -2.96 7.39 -2.78
N ASP A 63 -2.86 8.50 -2.03
CA ASP A 63 -3.39 8.60 -0.67
C ASP A 63 -4.86 8.18 -0.57
N LYS A 64 -5.65 8.49 -1.59
CA LYS A 64 -7.08 8.19 -1.57
C LYS A 64 -7.41 6.71 -1.52
N LEU A 65 -6.46 5.85 -1.87
CA LEU A 65 -6.66 4.40 -1.82
C LEU A 65 -6.61 3.87 -0.38
N PHE A 66 -6.00 4.62 0.53
CA PHE A 66 -5.81 4.23 1.92
C PHE A 66 -6.22 5.38 2.84
N PRO A 67 -7.52 5.65 2.97
CA PRO A 67 -7.95 6.75 3.83
C PRO A 67 -7.56 6.49 5.27
N ALA A 68 -6.91 7.48 5.88
CA ALA A 68 -6.58 7.44 7.29
C ALA A 68 -7.84 7.76 8.08
N SER A 69 -8.22 6.87 8.96
CA SER A 69 -9.42 7.08 9.79
C SER A 69 -9.04 7.61 11.16
#